data_01c695e87eeb20c82007b07465c7d213
#
_entry.id   01c695e87eeb20c82007b07465c7d213
#
_cell.length_a   1.000
_cell.length_b   1.000
_cell.length_c   1.000
_cell.angle_alpha   90.00
_cell.angle_beta   90.00
_cell.angle_gamma   90.00
#
_symmetry.space_group_name_H-M   'P 1'
#
loop_
_entity.id
_entity.type
_entity.pdbx_description
1 polymer ?
#
loop_
_entity_poly.entity_id
_entity_poly.type
_entity_poly.pdbx_seq_one_letter_code
_entity_poly.pdbx_strand_id
1 'polypeptide(L)'
;MLGFSFNRLLAASLLAAAVALAPGQPGARAQAVPVDLELILAVDVSGSVDEVEAQLQRQGYIAALTSERVINAIRSGANRRIGIAYVEWAGEMYQRTIVDWTVIEDLASAQAVTAKIAASPYVAIRWTSISAAIDYSVALFQSSPFEGERRVIDVSGDGKNNNGGNVRTARDRAVAAGITINGIPILNSRLGAGGGGWGAGGRGFPSDPDLDTYYETFVIGGPGAFMVPAESFDTFANAIQSKLIREIANLDYTPSDSQFAEAPAAD
;
A
#
# COMPACT_ATOMS: atom_id res chain seq x y z
N MET A 1 63.80 -3.33 -84.55
CA MET A 1 62.56 -2.61 -84.79
C MET A 1 61.71 -2.72 -83.52
N LEU A 2 61.42 -1.61 -82.96
CA LEU A 2 60.74 -1.20 -81.80
C LEU A 2 59.54 -2.04 -81.39
N GLY A 3 59.52 -2.55 -80.16
CA GLY A 3 58.37 -3.10 -79.49
C GLY A 3 58.07 -2.36 -78.16
N PHE A 4 56.93 -1.70 -78.07
CA PHE A 4 56.47 -0.90 -76.96
C PHE A 4 55.82 -1.85 -75.91
N SER A 5 56.33 -1.85 -74.66
CA SER A 5 55.70 -2.48 -73.51
C SER A 5 54.72 -1.49 -72.85
N PHE A 6 53.47 -1.90 -72.71
CA PHE A 6 52.46 -1.14 -71.99
C PHE A 6 52.38 -1.68 -70.58
N ASN A 7 52.84 -0.90 -69.64
CA ASN A 7 52.67 -1.16 -68.17
C ASN A 7 51.26 -0.73 -67.71
N ARG A 8 50.45 -1.65 -67.34
CA ARG A 8 49.17 -1.35 -66.70
C ARG A 8 49.36 -1.32 -65.18
N LEU A 9 49.31 -0.13 -64.60
CA LEU A 9 49.18 0.12 -63.18
C LEU A 9 47.75 -0.16 -62.74
N LEU A 10 47.54 -1.21 -61.92
CA LEU A 10 46.31 -1.48 -61.20
C LEU A 10 46.29 -0.62 -59.91
N ALA A 11 45.43 0.42 -59.91
CA ALA A 11 45.13 1.19 -58.71
C ALA A 11 44.08 0.42 -57.92
N ALA A 12 44.49 -0.14 -56.75
CA ALA A 12 43.59 -0.74 -55.81
C ALA A 12 42.98 0.36 -54.91
N SER A 13 41.73 0.67 -55.15
CA SER A 13 40.94 1.60 -54.25
C SER A 13 40.52 0.88 -53.00
N LEU A 14 41.13 1.17 -51.86
CA LEU A 14 40.67 0.77 -50.54
C LEU A 14 39.46 1.62 -50.12
N LEU A 15 38.27 1.04 -50.17
CA LEU A 15 37.04 1.61 -49.59
C LEU A 15 37.02 1.36 -48.08
N ALA A 16 37.41 2.36 -47.29
CA ALA A 16 37.28 2.31 -45.83
C ALA A 16 35.80 2.54 -45.46
N ALA A 17 35.09 1.47 -45.08
CA ALA A 17 33.75 1.58 -44.50
C ALA A 17 33.85 2.14 -43.08
N ALA A 18 33.52 3.41 -42.89
CA ALA A 18 33.34 4.01 -41.58
C ALA A 18 32.03 3.49 -40.99
N VAL A 19 32.12 2.54 -40.01
CA VAL A 19 31.00 2.17 -39.20
C VAL A 19 30.74 3.31 -38.20
N ALA A 20 29.74 4.14 -38.50
CA ALA A 20 29.25 5.13 -37.57
C ALA A 20 28.55 4.40 -36.41
N LEU A 21 29.18 4.34 -35.22
CA LEU A 21 28.51 4.01 -33.99
C LEU A 21 27.46 5.10 -33.71
N ALA A 22 26.19 4.81 -34.00
CA ALA A 22 25.10 5.66 -33.55
C ALA A 22 25.12 5.69 -32.01
N PRO A 23 25.10 6.87 -31.35
CA PRO A 23 24.96 6.93 -29.93
C PRO A 23 23.64 6.21 -29.55
N GLY A 24 23.74 5.19 -28.66
CA GLY A 24 22.59 4.46 -28.17
C GLY A 24 21.57 5.48 -27.64
N GLN A 25 20.38 5.47 -28.20
CA GLN A 25 19.28 6.28 -27.66
C GLN A 25 19.07 5.87 -26.20
N PRO A 26 19.00 6.83 -25.23
CA PRO A 26 18.61 6.50 -23.88
C PRO A 26 17.25 5.81 -23.99
N GLY A 27 17.17 4.57 -23.45
CA GLY A 27 15.96 3.77 -23.51
C GLY A 27 14.78 4.61 -23.07
N ALA A 28 13.74 4.71 -23.88
CA ALA A 28 12.53 5.44 -23.55
C ALA A 28 12.01 4.88 -22.21
N ARG A 29 12.13 5.68 -21.13
CA ARG A 29 11.53 5.35 -19.86
C ARG A 29 10.04 5.21 -20.14
N ALA A 30 9.46 4.04 -19.86
CA ALA A 30 8.03 3.85 -20.01
C ALA A 30 7.33 5.03 -19.32
N GLN A 31 6.44 5.71 -20.05
CA GLN A 31 5.74 6.86 -19.50
C GLN A 31 4.93 6.36 -18.30
N ALA A 32 5.10 7.01 -17.14
CA ALA A 32 4.39 6.64 -15.93
C ALA A 32 2.87 6.78 -16.17
N VAL A 33 2.10 5.84 -15.64
CA VAL A 33 0.65 5.83 -15.81
C VAL A 33 0.03 6.81 -14.82
N PRO A 34 -0.71 7.85 -15.26
CA PRO A 34 -1.34 8.80 -14.34
C PRO A 34 -2.47 8.12 -13.55
N VAL A 35 -2.50 8.37 -12.24
CA VAL A 35 -3.53 7.88 -11.30
C VAL A 35 -3.91 8.99 -10.32
N ASP A 36 -5.11 8.95 -9.74
CA ASP A 36 -5.55 9.94 -8.77
C ASP A 36 -4.87 9.76 -7.40
N LEU A 37 -4.47 8.53 -7.11
CA LEU A 37 -3.88 8.14 -5.84
C LEU A 37 -2.94 6.94 -6.05
N GLU A 38 -1.74 7.01 -5.47
CA GLU A 38 -0.89 5.85 -5.19
C GLU A 38 -1.07 5.47 -3.71
N LEU A 39 -1.64 4.28 -3.45
CA LEU A 39 -2.00 3.81 -2.13
C LEU A 39 -1.28 2.52 -1.77
N ILE A 40 -0.56 2.51 -0.64
CA ILE A 40 -0.02 1.30 -0.04
C ILE A 40 -0.87 0.95 1.17
N LEU A 41 -1.50 -0.24 1.15
CA LEU A 41 -2.15 -0.84 2.30
C LEU A 41 -1.10 -1.65 3.07
N ALA A 42 -0.63 -1.12 4.19
CA ALA A 42 0.36 -1.75 5.06
C ALA A 42 -0.38 -2.40 6.24
N VAL A 43 -0.44 -3.74 6.22
CA VAL A 43 -1.34 -4.55 7.04
C VAL A 43 -0.55 -5.38 8.04
N ASP A 44 -0.86 -5.24 9.32
CA ASP A 44 -0.23 -5.96 10.41
C ASP A 44 -0.60 -7.45 10.40
N VAL A 45 0.42 -8.30 10.44
CA VAL A 45 0.32 -9.75 10.65
C VAL A 45 1.22 -10.18 11.82
N SER A 46 1.45 -9.25 12.76
CA SER A 46 2.22 -9.54 13.97
C SER A 46 1.52 -10.58 14.86
N GLY A 47 2.25 -11.13 15.81
CA GLY A 47 1.78 -12.28 16.59
C GLY A 47 0.63 -11.97 17.57
N SER A 48 0.19 -10.72 17.70
CA SER A 48 -1.03 -10.31 18.38
C SER A 48 -2.28 -10.59 17.55
N VAL A 49 -2.16 -10.59 16.21
CA VAL A 49 -3.23 -10.91 15.26
C VAL A 49 -3.30 -12.44 15.09
N ASP A 50 -4.36 -13.07 15.59
CA ASP A 50 -4.55 -14.50 15.40
C ASP A 50 -5.07 -14.85 14.00
N GLU A 51 -5.17 -16.15 13.67
CA GLU A 51 -5.58 -16.59 12.34
C GLU A 51 -7.01 -16.14 11.98
N VAL A 52 -7.93 -16.11 12.94
CA VAL A 52 -9.32 -15.67 12.73
C VAL A 52 -9.34 -14.16 12.49
N GLU A 53 -8.61 -13.40 13.28
CA GLU A 53 -8.46 -11.95 13.15
C GLU A 53 -7.82 -11.56 11.82
N ALA A 54 -6.76 -12.27 11.41
CA ALA A 54 -6.13 -12.08 10.10
C ALA A 54 -7.10 -12.38 8.93
N GLN A 55 -7.96 -13.41 9.07
CA GLN A 55 -9.00 -13.69 8.09
C GLN A 55 -10.05 -12.59 8.03
N LEU A 56 -10.53 -12.09 9.19
CA LEU A 56 -11.49 -10.99 9.25
C LEU A 56 -10.91 -9.70 8.63
N GLN A 57 -9.65 -9.41 8.92
CA GLN A 57 -8.95 -8.26 8.33
C GLN A 57 -8.86 -8.37 6.81
N ARG A 58 -8.43 -9.51 6.26
CA ARG A 58 -8.38 -9.76 4.81
C ARG A 58 -9.76 -9.66 4.17
N GLN A 59 -10.78 -10.29 4.79
CA GLN A 59 -12.16 -10.20 4.30
C GLN A 59 -12.66 -8.76 4.29
N GLY A 60 -12.29 -7.95 5.29
CA GLY A 60 -12.59 -6.54 5.34
C GLY A 60 -12.01 -5.76 4.14
N TYR A 61 -10.72 -5.98 3.81
CA TYR A 61 -10.11 -5.37 2.63
C TYR A 61 -10.74 -5.85 1.33
N ILE A 62 -11.02 -7.16 1.20
CA ILE A 62 -11.66 -7.73 0.01
C ILE A 62 -13.04 -7.11 -0.18
N ALA A 63 -13.87 -7.07 0.85
CA ALA A 63 -15.21 -6.51 0.81
C ALA A 63 -15.19 -5.01 0.48
N ALA A 64 -14.27 -4.25 1.11
CA ALA A 64 -14.15 -2.81 0.89
C ALA A 64 -13.72 -2.48 -0.55
N LEU A 65 -12.63 -3.11 -1.03
CA LEU A 65 -12.09 -2.85 -2.37
C LEU A 65 -13.04 -3.25 -3.50
N THR A 66 -13.88 -4.26 -3.29
CA THR A 66 -14.87 -4.72 -4.29
C THR A 66 -16.25 -4.09 -4.10
N SER A 67 -16.43 -3.21 -3.10
CA SER A 67 -17.70 -2.54 -2.88
C SER A 67 -18.01 -1.53 -3.98
N GLU A 68 -19.29 -1.43 -4.36
CA GLU A 68 -19.76 -0.44 -5.35
C GLU A 68 -19.41 0.99 -4.92
N ARG A 69 -19.46 1.29 -3.62
CA ARG A 69 -19.14 2.62 -3.08
C ARG A 69 -17.68 3.01 -3.32
N VAL A 70 -16.74 2.08 -3.10
CA VAL A 70 -15.31 2.32 -3.34
C VAL A 70 -15.03 2.41 -4.84
N ILE A 71 -15.60 1.54 -5.66
CA ILE A 71 -15.45 1.60 -7.13
C ILE A 71 -16.01 2.94 -7.68
N ASN A 72 -17.13 3.41 -7.18
CA ASN A 72 -17.69 4.70 -7.58
C ASN A 72 -16.79 5.87 -7.13
N ALA A 73 -16.21 5.81 -5.92
CA ALA A 73 -15.23 6.80 -5.48
C ALA A 73 -14.00 6.84 -6.41
N ILE A 74 -13.45 5.69 -6.80
CA ILE A 74 -12.34 5.62 -7.76
C ILE A 74 -12.72 6.26 -9.10
N ARG A 75 -13.91 5.93 -9.62
CA ARG A 75 -14.39 6.43 -10.92
C ARG A 75 -14.75 7.91 -10.91
N SER A 76 -14.93 8.53 -9.75
CA SER A 76 -15.19 9.96 -9.62
C SER A 76 -13.94 10.83 -9.74
N GLY A 77 -12.73 10.27 -9.62
CA GLY A 77 -11.48 11.00 -9.78
C GLY A 77 -11.20 11.43 -11.22
N ALA A 78 -10.24 12.32 -11.40
CA ALA A 78 -9.88 12.89 -12.72
C ALA A 78 -9.30 11.81 -13.67
N ASN A 79 -8.45 10.92 -13.14
CA ASN A 79 -7.86 9.81 -13.87
C ASN A 79 -8.74 8.55 -13.83
N ARG A 80 -9.75 8.53 -12.94
CA ARG A 80 -10.74 7.44 -12.76
C ARG A 80 -10.07 6.10 -12.41
N ARG A 81 -8.90 6.15 -11.80
CA ARG A 81 -8.11 4.98 -11.38
C ARG A 81 -7.16 5.34 -10.26
N ILE A 82 -6.81 4.33 -9.47
CA ILE A 82 -5.78 4.40 -8.44
C ILE A 82 -4.73 3.32 -8.67
N GLY A 83 -3.49 3.59 -8.25
CA GLY A 83 -2.44 2.59 -8.11
C GLY A 83 -2.45 2.06 -6.68
N ILE A 84 -2.49 0.74 -6.50
CA ILE A 84 -2.49 0.12 -5.18
C ILE A 84 -1.37 -0.91 -5.04
N ALA A 85 -0.79 -0.99 -3.84
CA ALA A 85 0.02 -2.12 -3.39
C ALA A 85 -0.48 -2.60 -2.02
N TYR A 86 -0.35 -3.91 -1.75
CA TYR A 86 -0.74 -4.50 -0.46
C TYR A 86 0.47 -5.18 0.15
N VAL A 87 0.83 -4.75 1.36
CA VAL A 87 2.02 -5.18 2.10
C VAL A 87 1.59 -5.75 3.44
N GLU A 88 2.01 -6.96 3.75
CA GLU A 88 1.93 -7.53 5.10
C GLU A 88 3.22 -7.25 5.85
N TRP A 89 3.12 -6.81 7.11
CA TRP A 89 4.27 -6.49 7.94
C TRP A 89 4.11 -7.00 9.38
N ALA A 90 5.23 -7.17 10.08
CA ALA A 90 5.30 -7.53 11.50
C ALA A 90 6.54 -6.89 12.16
N GLY A 91 7.47 -7.68 12.70
CA GLY A 91 8.75 -7.18 13.23
C GLY A 91 9.64 -6.54 12.16
N GLU A 92 10.75 -5.94 12.60
CA GLU A 92 11.68 -5.18 11.75
C GLU A 92 12.18 -5.93 10.50
N MET A 93 12.26 -7.25 10.57
CA MET A 93 12.77 -8.09 9.48
C MET A 93 11.67 -8.72 8.61
N TYR A 94 10.40 -8.33 8.80
CA TYR A 94 9.31 -8.91 8.05
C TYR A 94 8.39 -7.85 7.44
N GLN A 95 8.61 -7.58 6.17
CA GLN A 95 7.73 -6.83 5.28
C GLN A 95 7.64 -7.63 3.97
N ARG A 96 6.44 -7.88 3.50
CA ARG A 96 6.19 -8.69 2.33
C ARG A 96 5.13 -8.05 1.44
N THR A 97 5.49 -7.72 0.21
CA THR A 97 4.54 -7.30 -0.81
C THR A 97 3.74 -8.52 -1.29
N ILE A 98 2.46 -8.56 -0.99
CA ILE A 98 1.50 -9.58 -1.43
C ILE A 98 0.93 -9.22 -2.80
N VAL A 99 0.59 -7.94 -2.99
CA VAL A 99 0.17 -7.39 -4.27
C VAL A 99 1.11 -6.25 -4.62
N ASP A 100 1.89 -6.45 -5.67
CA ASP A 100 2.73 -5.40 -6.24
C ASP A 100 1.86 -4.36 -6.96
N TRP A 101 2.42 -3.21 -7.24
CA TRP A 101 1.73 -2.09 -7.85
C TRP A 101 0.78 -2.52 -8.96
N THR A 102 -0.50 -2.29 -8.76
CA THR A 102 -1.58 -2.72 -9.65
C THR A 102 -2.62 -1.59 -9.75
N VAL A 103 -3.15 -1.34 -10.95
CA VAL A 103 -4.24 -0.38 -11.15
C VAL A 103 -5.56 -0.99 -10.70
N ILE A 104 -6.39 -0.17 -10.03
CA ILE A 104 -7.82 -0.40 -9.86
C ILE A 104 -8.58 0.75 -10.54
N GLU A 105 -9.44 0.39 -11.51
CA GLU A 105 -10.30 1.32 -12.25
C GLU A 105 -11.75 0.83 -12.35
N ASP A 106 -11.98 -0.44 -12.00
CA ASP A 106 -13.30 -1.08 -12.04
C ASP A 106 -13.37 -2.29 -11.09
N LEU A 107 -14.54 -2.92 -11.06
CA LEU A 107 -14.77 -4.11 -10.23
C LEU A 107 -13.86 -5.29 -10.64
N ALA A 108 -13.61 -5.48 -11.94
CA ALA A 108 -12.80 -6.62 -12.41
C ALA A 108 -11.34 -6.49 -11.96
N SER A 109 -10.76 -5.29 -12.08
CA SER A 109 -9.41 -5.00 -11.59
C SER A 109 -9.32 -5.10 -10.06
N ALA A 110 -10.34 -4.66 -9.33
CA ALA A 110 -10.42 -4.84 -7.88
C ALA A 110 -10.49 -6.32 -7.48
N GLN A 111 -11.29 -7.12 -8.19
CA GLN A 111 -11.37 -8.58 -7.98
C GLN A 111 -10.04 -9.29 -8.25
N ALA A 112 -9.28 -8.85 -9.26
CA ALA A 112 -7.96 -9.41 -9.55
C ALA A 112 -6.95 -9.12 -8.40
N VAL A 113 -7.00 -7.93 -7.81
CA VAL A 113 -6.21 -7.55 -6.63
C VAL A 113 -6.62 -8.39 -5.42
N THR A 114 -7.91 -8.44 -5.12
CA THR A 114 -8.43 -9.14 -3.93
C THR A 114 -8.26 -10.66 -3.99
N ALA A 115 -8.23 -11.25 -5.18
CA ALA A 115 -7.90 -12.68 -5.37
C ALA A 115 -6.46 -12.99 -4.90
N LYS A 116 -5.50 -12.08 -5.13
CA LYS A 116 -4.12 -12.24 -4.64
C LYS A 116 -4.06 -12.13 -3.11
N ILE A 117 -4.81 -11.18 -2.53
CA ILE A 117 -4.91 -11.02 -1.07
C ILE A 117 -5.50 -12.29 -0.44
N ALA A 118 -6.60 -12.83 -1.01
CA ALA A 118 -7.25 -14.04 -0.52
C ALA A 118 -6.36 -15.29 -0.60
N ALA A 119 -5.48 -15.36 -1.60
CA ALA A 119 -4.56 -16.49 -1.81
C ALA A 119 -3.31 -16.43 -0.91
N SER A 120 -3.06 -15.32 -0.19
CA SER A 120 -1.89 -15.20 0.69
C SER A 120 -2.04 -16.14 1.90
N PRO A 121 -1.03 -16.97 2.22
CA PRO A 121 -1.08 -17.82 3.39
C PRO A 121 -1.06 -16.98 4.67
N TYR A 122 -1.72 -17.47 5.71
CA TYR A 122 -1.58 -16.89 7.04
C TYR A 122 -0.16 -17.13 7.57
N VAL A 123 0.41 -16.08 8.15
CA VAL A 123 1.68 -16.14 8.88
C VAL A 123 1.52 -15.36 10.18
N ALA A 124 2.06 -15.89 11.26
CA ALA A 124 2.17 -15.18 12.55
C ALA A 124 3.65 -14.93 12.83
N ILE A 125 4.07 -13.69 12.78
CA ILE A 125 5.46 -13.28 12.99
C ILE A 125 5.55 -12.46 14.27
N ARG A 126 6.56 -12.74 15.08
CA ARG A 126 6.78 -11.99 16.33
C ARG A 126 7.12 -10.54 16.06
N TRP A 127 6.76 -9.70 17.02
CA TRP A 127 7.06 -8.28 17.09
C TRP A 127 6.24 -7.42 16.12
N THR A 128 6.13 -6.16 16.47
CA THR A 128 5.37 -5.12 15.76
C THR A 128 6.31 -3.97 15.45
N SER A 129 6.60 -3.74 14.15
CA SER A 129 7.49 -2.68 13.69
C SER A 129 6.80 -1.77 12.67
N ILE A 130 5.99 -0.84 13.17
CA ILE A 130 5.36 0.21 12.35
C ILE A 130 6.43 1.04 11.63
N SER A 131 7.55 1.32 12.30
CA SER A 131 8.65 2.07 11.69
C SER A 131 9.22 1.39 10.45
N ALA A 132 9.43 0.06 10.49
CA ALA A 132 9.92 -0.71 9.35
C ALA A 132 8.86 -0.84 8.24
N ALA A 133 7.59 -0.95 8.59
CA ALA A 133 6.48 -0.95 7.64
C ALA A 133 6.42 0.37 6.84
N ILE A 134 6.59 1.51 7.52
CA ILE A 134 6.66 2.83 6.89
C ILE A 134 7.89 2.92 5.97
N ASP A 135 9.08 2.59 6.46
CA ASP A 135 10.31 2.69 5.68
C ASP A 135 10.28 1.78 4.43
N TYR A 136 9.76 0.56 4.56
CA TYR A 136 9.56 -0.35 3.44
C TYR A 136 8.59 0.23 2.41
N SER A 137 7.47 0.80 2.87
CA SER A 137 6.48 1.43 2.01
C SER A 137 7.03 2.64 1.27
N VAL A 138 7.84 3.48 1.93
CA VAL A 138 8.53 4.60 1.30
C VAL A 138 9.46 4.11 0.18
N ALA A 139 10.21 3.03 0.42
CA ALA A 139 11.07 2.43 -0.61
C ALA A 139 10.26 1.86 -1.78
N LEU A 140 9.08 1.27 -1.50
CA LEU A 140 8.22 0.69 -2.54
C LEU A 140 7.68 1.75 -3.52
N PHE A 141 7.43 2.99 -3.09
CA PHE A 141 7.05 4.09 -3.99
C PHE A 141 8.11 4.39 -5.06
N GLN A 142 9.39 4.09 -4.80
CA GLN A 142 10.46 4.33 -5.78
C GLN A 142 10.35 3.40 -7.00
N SER A 143 9.69 2.25 -6.85
CA SER A 143 9.44 1.28 -7.92
C SER A 143 8.05 1.42 -8.55
N SER A 144 7.26 2.40 -8.12
CA SER A 144 5.93 2.63 -8.68
C SER A 144 5.99 2.96 -10.17
N PRO A 145 5.19 2.29 -11.02
CA PRO A 145 5.06 2.63 -12.43
C PRO A 145 4.05 3.76 -12.66
N PHE A 146 3.52 4.34 -11.58
CA PHE A 146 2.46 5.35 -11.62
C PHE A 146 3.00 6.76 -11.39
N GLU A 147 2.20 7.73 -11.79
CA GLU A 147 2.35 9.14 -11.46
C GLU A 147 1.04 9.59 -10.79
N GLY A 148 1.02 9.42 -9.46
CA GLY A 148 -0.14 9.78 -8.64
C GLY A 148 -0.11 11.23 -8.19
N GLU A 149 -1.28 11.88 -8.18
CA GLU A 149 -1.43 13.22 -7.61
C GLU A 149 -1.12 13.21 -6.10
N ARG A 150 -1.42 12.09 -5.44
CA ARG A 150 -1.18 11.88 -4.00
C ARG A 150 -0.54 10.52 -3.78
N ARG A 151 0.32 10.45 -2.75
CA ARG A 151 0.94 9.20 -2.28
C ARG A 151 0.57 8.99 -0.83
N VAL A 152 -0.03 7.84 -0.53
CA VAL A 152 -0.55 7.52 0.80
C VAL A 152 -0.09 6.14 1.25
N ILE A 153 0.36 6.04 2.49
CA ILE A 153 0.54 4.78 3.22
C ILE A 153 -0.61 4.67 4.22
N ASP A 154 -1.39 3.61 4.14
CA ASP A 154 -2.43 3.27 5.09
C ASP A 154 -1.92 2.17 6.02
N VAL A 155 -1.67 2.50 7.29
CA VAL A 155 -1.13 1.57 8.28
C VAL A 155 -2.25 1.03 9.16
N SER A 156 -2.51 -0.28 9.11
CA SER A 156 -3.42 -0.95 10.03
C SER A 156 -2.66 -1.87 10.99
N GLY A 157 -3.05 -1.88 12.26
CA GLY A 157 -2.47 -2.76 13.28
C GLY A 157 -3.15 -2.64 14.63
N ASP A 158 -2.93 -3.64 15.48
CA ASP A 158 -3.55 -3.80 16.80
C ASP A 158 -2.59 -3.52 17.98
N GLY A 159 -1.37 -3.03 17.69
CA GLY A 159 -0.36 -2.79 18.71
C GLY A 159 0.57 -1.61 18.43
N LYS A 160 1.22 -1.14 19.49
CA LYS A 160 2.29 -0.15 19.41
C LYS A 160 3.59 -0.75 18.85
N ASN A 161 4.42 0.09 18.24
CA ASN A 161 5.76 -0.31 17.81
C ASN A 161 6.58 -0.81 19.01
N ASN A 162 7.02 -2.06 18.95
CA ASN A 162 7.82 -2.71 20.01
C ASN A 162 9.14 -3.30 19.48
N ASN A 163 9.44 -3.07 18.21
CA ASN A 163 10.64 -3.57 17.53
C ASN A 163 11.09 -2.59 16.45
N GLY A 164 12.37 -2.58 16.11
CA GLY A 164 12.94 -1.71 15.09
C GLY A 164 13.14 -0.26 15.52
N GLY A 165 13.06 0.67 14.55
CA GLY A 165 13.36 2.07 14.73
C GLY A 165 12.27 2.91 15.42
N ASN A 166 12.53 4.20 15.53
CA ASN A 166 11.56 5.15 16.07
C ASN A 166 10.49 5.49 15.02
N VAL A 167 9.21 5.30 15.36
CA VAL A 167 8.07 5.51 14.46
C VAL A 167 7.97 6.96 14.00
N ARG A 168 8.13 7.92 14.91
CA ARG A 168 8.08 9.35 14.56
C ARG A 168 9.15 9.71 13.53
N THR A 169 10.34 9.17 13.68
CA THR A 169 11.43 9.40 12.72
C THR A 169 11.11 8.81 11.35
N ALA A 170 10.53 7.60 11.28
CA ALA A 170 10.10 6.98 10.02
C ALA A 170 8.97 7.79 9.37
N ARG A 171 7.96 8.17 10.15
CA ARG A 171 6.87 9.05 9.70
C ARG A 171 7.39 10.36 9.12
N ASP A 172 8.28 11.05 9.85
CA ASP A 172 8.77 12.36 9.44
C ASP A 172 9.57 12.26 8.13
N ARG A 173 10.32 11.15 7.91
CA ARG A 173 10.98 10.88 6.61
C ARG A 173 9.97 10.70 5.48
N ALA A 174 8.90 9.93 5.70
CA ALA A 174 7.84 9.72 4.71
C ALA A 174 7.16 11.05 4.34
N VAL A 175 6.82 11.86 5.34
CA VAL A 175 6.20 13.18 5.16
C VAL A 175 7.14 14.12 4.40
N ALA A 176 8.44 14.14 4.72
CA ALA A 176 9.44 14.92 3.99
C ALA A 176 9.59 14.46 2.53
N ALA A 177 9.27 13.20 2.22
CA ALA A 177 9.21 12.68 0.85
C ALA A 177 7.87 12.97 0.14
N GLY A 178 6.97 13.75 0.75
CA GLY A 178 5.66 14.10 0.20
C GLY A 178 4.64 12.95 0.27
N ILE A 179 4.79 12.05 1.24
CA ILE A 179 3.88 10.91 1.46
C ILE A 179 3.04 11.21 2.69
N THR A 180 1.72 11.02 2.58
CA THR A 180 0.81 11.07 3.72
C THR A 180 0.70 9.70 4.34
N ILE A 181 0.67 9.62 5.67
CA ILE A 181 0.44 8.37 6.40
C ILE A 181 -0.89 8.49 7.13
N ASN A 182 -1.81 7.61 6.80
CA ASN A 182 -3.08 7.41 7.47
C ASN A 182 -3.06 6.14 8.32
N GLY A 183 -4.05 5.95 9.20
CA GLY A 183 -4.04 4.82 10.12
C GLY A 183 -5.40 4.16 10.33
N ILE A 184 -5.36 2.86 10.65
CA ILE A 184 -6.48 2.09 11.20
C ILE A 184 -5.98 1.37 12.46
N PRO A 185 -6.00 2.04 13.63
CA PRO A 185 -5.76 1.34 14.88
C PRO A 185 -6.93 0.39 15.16
N ILE A 186 -6.63 -0.88 15.46
CA ILE A 186 -7.63 -1.91 15.82
C ILE A 186 -7.61 -2.04 17.33
N LEU A 187 -8.66 -1.53 17.99
CA LEU A 187 -8.65 -1.33 19.44
C LEU A 187 -8.92 -2.61 20.25
N ASN A 188 -9.38 -3.68 19.59
CA ASN A 188 -9.59 -5.01 20.17
C ASN A 188 -10.37 -4.99 21.50
N SER A 189 -11.44 -4.19 21.58
CA SER A 189 -12.24 -3.96 22.79
C SER A 189 -12.90 -5.22 23.40
N ARG A 190 -12.81 -6.38 22.72
CA ARG A 190 -13.34 -7.68 23.20
C ARG A 190 -12.57 -8.31 24.35
N LEU A 191 -11.39 -7.86 24.69
CA LEU A 191 -10.54 -8.51 25.70
C LEU A 191 -10.96 -8.25 27.16
N GLY A 192 -12.08 -7.52 27.40
CA GLY A 192 -12.71 -7.44 28.72
C GLY A 192 -13.62 -8.63 29.09
N ALA A 193 -13.94 -9.52 28.17
CA ALA A 193 -14.91 -10.61 28.33
C ALA A 193 -14.37 -12.00 27.93
N GLY A 194 -13.18 -12.40 28.40
CA GLY A 194 -12.75 -13.81 28.34
C GLY A 194 -12.21 -14.29 27.00
N GLY A 195 -11.41 -13.52 26.32
CA GLY A 195 -10.78 -13.91 25.07
C GLY A 195 -9.57 -14.81 25.26
N GLY A 196 -9.64 -16.05 24.80
CA GLY A 196 -8.51 -16.98 24.75
C GLY A 196 -7.68 -16.77 23.50
N GLY A 197 -6.51 -16.17 23.65
CA GLY A 197 -5.46 -16.22 22.65
C GLY A 197 -4.44 -17.33 22.96
N TRP A 198 -3.98 -18.05 21.97
CA TRP A 198 -2.83 -18.97 21.95
C TRP A 198 -2.82 -20.15 22.93
N GLY A 199 -3.33 -21.27 22.48
CA GLY A 199 -3.18 -22.57 23.14
C GLY A 199 -4.07 -22.74 24.38
N ALA A 200 -4.18 -23.93 24.90
CA ALA A 200 -5.01 -24.35 26.05
C ALA A 200 -4.72 -23.60 27.38
N GLY A 201 -4.39 -22.31 27.34
CA GLY A 201 -4.02 -21.47 28.48
C GLY A 201 -4.41 -20.00 28.39
N GLY A 202 -5.14 -19.58 27.35
CA GLY A 202 -5.91 -18.33 27.30
C GLY A 202 -5.24 -17.05 27.84
N ARG A 203 -4.05 -16.67 27.37
CA ARG A 203 -3.48 -15.33 27.62
C ARG A 203 -3.45 -14.57 26.30
N GLY A 204 -4.61 -13.97 25.93
CA GLY A 204 -4.63 -12.92 24.93
C GLY A 204 -3.73 -11.76 25.38
N PHE A 205 -3.05 -11.11 24.44
CA PHE A 205 -2.37 -9.86 24.75
C PHE A 205 -3.44 -8.83 25.11
N PRO A 206 -3.27 -8.05 26.20
CA PRO A 206 -4.23 -7.00 26.53
C PRO A 206 -4.28 -5.99 25.37
N SER A 207 -5.49 -5.57 25.02
CA SER A 207 -5.67 -4.41 24.13
C SER A 207 -4.90 -3.22 24.70
N ASP A 208 -4.26 -2.44 23.83
CA ASP A 208 -3.62 -1.19 24.23
C ASP A 208 -4.71 -0.10 24.29
N PRO A 209 -5.14 0.35 25.48
CA PRO A 209 -6.27 1.27 25.61
C PRO A 209 -6.01 2.65 24.96
N ASP A 210 -4.74 2.98 24.69
CA ASP A 210 -4.34 4.28 24.15
C ASP A 210 -3.79 4.14 22.70
N LEU A 211 -4.18 3.10 21.97
CA LEU A 211 -3.64 2.84 20.63
C LEU A 211 -4.05 3.91 19.62
N ASP A 212 -5.26 4.42 19.70
CA ASP A 212 -5.75 5.55 18.92
C ASP A 212 -4.90 6.81 19.16
N THR A 213 -4.71 7.18 20.42
CA THR A 213 -3.83 8.30 20.83
C THR A 213 -2.39 8.08 20.34
N TYR A 214 -1.91 6.83 20.39
CA TYR A 214 -0.58 6.49 19.87
C TYR A 214 -0.48 6.70 18.36
N TYR A 215 -1.48 6.24 17.59
CA TYR A 215 -1.51 6.45 16.15
C TYR A 215 -1.57 7.93 15.80
N GLU A 216 -2.44 8.70 16.47
CA GLU A 216 -2.55 10.14 16.29
C GLU A 216 -1.24 10.87 16.56
N THR A 217 -0.55 10.49 17.63
CA THR A 217 0.67 11.19 18.09
C THR A 217 1.91 10.80 17.29
N PHE A 218 2.06 9.52 16.92
CA PHE A 218 3.33 8.97 16.44
C PHE A 218 3.27 8.41 15.02
N VAL A 219 2.12 7.90 14.55
CA VAL A 219 2.03 7.14 13.31
C VAL A 219 1.58 7.99 12.14
N ILE A 220 0.40 8.63 12.25
CA ILE A 220 -0.15 9.42 11.15
C ILE A 220 0.64 10.72 10.96
N GLY A 221 0.66 11.23 9.73
CA GLY A 221 1.34 12.48 9.40
C GLY A 221 1.25 12.83 7.93
N GLY A 222 1.55 14.08 7.62
CA GLY A 222 1.43 14.64 6.27
C GLY A 222 0.13 15.42 6.05
N PRO A 223 -0.01 16.07 4.89
CA PRO A 223 -1.18 16.91 4.58
C PRO A 223 -2.47 16.09 4.60
N GLY A 224 -3.46 16.51 5.38
CA GLY A 224 -4.76 15.85 5.47
C GLY A 224 -4.73 14.46 6.12
N ALA A 225 -3.64 14.10 6.83
CA ALA A 225 -3.52 12.80 7.50
C ALA A 225 -4.67 12.59 8.51
N PHE A 226 -5.20 11.36 8.53
CA PHE A 226 -6.28 10.98 9.43
C PHE A 226 -6.21 9.51 9.80
N MET A 227 -6.97 9.13 10.81
CA MET A 227 -7.18 7.73 11.14
C MET A 227 -8.68 7.43 11.30
N VAL A 228 -9.02 6.16 11.16
CA VAL A 228 -10.35 5.61 11.46
C VAL A 228 -10.15 4.42 12.38
N PRO A 229 -10.41 4.56 13.68
CA PRO A 229 -10.30 3.44 14.60
C PRO A 229 -11.31 2.34 14.26
N ALA A 230 -10.88 1.09 14.31
CA ALA A 230 -11.75 -0.07 14.31
C ALA A 230 -11.85 -0.59 15.74
N GLU A 231 -13.07 -0.67 16.29
CA GLU A 231 -13.26 -1.14 17.67
C GLU A 231 -12.87 -2.62 17.87
N SER A 232 -12.97 -3.39 16.77
CA SER A 232 -12.59 -4.79 16.74
C SER A 232 -12.38 -5.25 15.29
N PHE A 233 -11.87 -6.46 15.09
CA PHE A 233 -11.77 -7.07 13.75
C PHE A 233 -13.15 -7.30 13.10
N ASP A 234 -14.24 -7.48 13.89
CA ASP A 234 -15.60 -7.60 13.34
C ASP A 234 -16.12 -6.29 12.71
N THR A 235 -15.71 -5.15 13.25
CA THR A 235 -16.09 -3.82 12.73
C THR A 235 -15.11 -3.30 11.68
N PHE A 236 -14.00 -3.99 11.47
CA PHE A 236 -12.91 -3.58 10.59
C PHE A 236 -13.38 -3.35 9.14
N ALA A 237 -14.27 -4.20 8.60
CA ALA A 237 -14.76 -4.06 7.23
C ALA A 237 -15.46 -2.72 6.99
N ASN A 238 -16.23 -2.23 7.96
CA ASN A 238 -16.90 -0.93 7.88
C ASN A 238 -15.90 0.23 8.02
N ALA A 239 -14.94 0.08 8.93
CA ALA A 239 -13.90 1.08 9.14
C ALA A 239 -13.06 1.28 7.87
N ILE A 240 -12.56 0.18 7.27
CA ILE A 240 -11.74 0.25 6.04
C ILE A 240 -12.54 0.76 4.85
N GLN A 241 -13.81 0.37 4.68
CA GLN A 241 -14.63 0.90 3.58
C GLN A 241 -14.82 2.42 3.69
N SER A 242 -15.19 2.91 4.86
CA SER A 242 -15.37 4.34 5.11
C SER A 242 -14.07 5.12 4.92
N LYS A 243 -12.97 4.55 5.40
CA LYS A 243 -11.65 5.14 5.26
C LYS A 243 -11.20 5.22 3.80
N LEU A 244 -11.32 4.12 3.02
CA LEU A 244 -10.96 4.10 1.61
C LEU A 244 -11.77 5.11 0.80
N ILE A 245 -13.07 5.24 1.04
CA ILE A 245 -13.90 6.24 0.37
C ILE A 245 -13.36 7.66 0.65
N ARG A 246 -13.07 7.97 1.91
CA ARG A 246 -12.52 9.27 2.31
C ARG A 246 -11.16 9.54 1.66
N GLU A 247 -10.26 8.57 1.66
CA GLU A 247 -8.94 8.66 1.05
C GLU A 247 -9.00 8.90 -0.45
N ILE A 248 -9.80 8.10 -1.15
CA ILE A 248 -9.92 8.14 -2.61
C ILE A 248 -10.61 9.42 -3.05
N ALA A 249 -11.72 9.79 -2.42
CA ALA A 249 -12.50 10.98 -2.77
C ALA A 249 -11.84 12.29 -2.30
N ASN A 250 -10.72 12.24 -1.56
CA ASN A 250 -10.05 13.41 -0.99
C ASN A 250 -11.01 14.34 -0.22
N LEU A 251 -11.93 13.73 0.54
CA LEU A 251 -12.91 14.49 1.32
C LEU A 251 -12.25 15.03 2.58
N ASP A 252 -12.12 16.34 2.68
CA ASP A 252 -11.81 17.01 3.93
C ASP A 252 -12.94 16.72 4.93
N TYR A 253 -12.63 15.93 5.97
CA TYR A 253 -13.63 15.57 6.97
C TYR A 253 -13.92 16.75 7.90
N THR A 254 -15.13 17.28 7.82
CA THR A 254 -15.77 18.02 8.91
C THR A 254 -16.58 17.02 9.75
N PRO A 255 -16.45 16.98 11.10
CA PRO A 255 -17.10 15.99 11.96
C PRO A 255 -18.64 16.07 12.05
N SER A 256 -19.32 16.66 11.08
CA SER A 256 -20.77 16.86 11.10
C SER A 256 -21.61 15.72 10.50
N ASP A 257 -20.99 14.68 9.91
CA ASP A 257 -21.71 13.63 9.20
C ASP A 257 -21.90 12.32 10.00
N SER A 258 -22.19 12.43 11.30
CA SER A 258 -22.65 11.30 12.12
C SER A 258 -24.12 10.87 11.79
N GLN A 259 -24.64 11.19 10.61
CA GLN A 259 -26.01 10.86 10.20
C GLN A 259 -26.17 9.49 9.51
N PHE A 260 -25.16 8.60 9.52
CA PHE A 260 -25.29 7.27 8.87
C PHE A 260 -25.44 6.10 9.84
N ALA A 261 -25.87 6.33 11.07
CA ALA A 261 -26.10 5.29 12.06
C ALA A 261 -27.57 5.22 12.50
N GLU A 262 -28.49 5.04 11.56
CA GLU A 262 -29.83 4.52 11.89
C GLU A 262 -30.38 3.75 10.69
N ALA A 263 -30.22 2.42 10.73
CA ALA A 263 -31.07 1.53 9.96
C ALA A 263 -32.46 1.51 10.63
N PRO A 264 -33.58 1.69 9.92
CA PRO A 264 -34.88 1.57 10.51
C PRO A 264 -35.11 0.16 11.03
N ALA A 265 -35.52 0.04 12.29
CA ALA A 265 -36.03 -1.19 12.86
C ALA A 265 -37.23 -1.64 12.02
N ALA A 266 -37.20 -2.87 11.52
CA ALA A 266 -38.34 -3.50 10.89
C ALA A 266 -39.36 -3.86 11.98
N ASP A 267 -40.58 -3.37 11.83
CA ASP A 267 -41.76 -3.82 12.57
C ASP A 267 -42.14 -5.27 12.19
#